data_bc8640bb5c3ced3c200bfc1dee54859b
#
_entry.id   bc8640bb5c3ced3c200bfc1dee54859b
#
_cell.length_a   1.000
_cell.length_b   1.000
_cell.length_c   1.000
_cell.angle_alpha   90.00
_cell.angle_beta   90.00
_cell.angle_gamma   90.00
#
_symmetry.space_group_name_H-M   'P 1'
#
loop_
_entity.id
_entity.type
_entity.pdbx_description
1 polymer ?
#
loop_
_entity_poly.entity_id
_entity_poly.type
_entity_poly.pdbx_seq_one_letter_code
_entity_poly.pdbx_strand_id
1 'polypeptide(L)'
;MSLRPVVLPTSFGVQPDARHSPLNQPHHPLSNDMQTQNTSLNDVDVLISGYGPTGATLANLMGKRGYRVLVIDQESTIYDKPRAITADQEVLRIFQEFGVADEVAAASTPHPGTDYVGLQGQVIKRFYPAPPPNALGWEPSWMFVQPYLEAVLRQAVDRQPHVRSLLAHRLIGFEQDEHAVTAQIQRLSDGEPLTVRARYAIAADGASSIVRKQLAAPVEDLTFDEWWLVVDAWISGPIQLPERCVQYCRPSRPGTYIVGPGTLRRWEIKLLPHEDPAHFRDSHEAVWRILGEFTDTRSLTHCRTAVYRFHALVAHEWRHGRVFLAGDAAHQMPPFLGQGLCAGIRDASNLAWKLDAVMRGLSGDQLLDSYTVERKKHVRTVVGHAKSFGLIIGEMDVNKARERDRILEQDLRLGRAETIRQRFIPGLESGLMAQKPNGELQTGAGELFIQPWVRQGQGEWHRLDDLTGPRFVVVASSLDTLSALDPDAQAIIQAIDGRCVLVQAGTASGHESRDADCTPIFEERDGLLTQWLAAYHAVAVIARPDKYVYGIAQNAHHLRQLLLELQTALIEPAVQGDRDEHG
;
A
#
# COMPACT_ATOMS: atom_id res chain seq x y z
N MET A 1 -13.82 -20.22 22.94
CA MET A 1 -14.81 -19.83 21.90
C MET A 1 -14.36 -20.48 20.60
N SER A 2 -15.15 -21.40 20.08
CA SER A 2 -14.84 -22.22 18.91
C SER A 2 -14.94 -21.37 17.65
N LEU A 3 -13.85 -21.16 16.96
CA LEU A 3 -13.80 -20.52 15.64
C LEU A 3 -14.46 -21.46 14.62
N ARG A 4 -15.55 -21.04 14.02
CA ARG A 4 -16.14 -21.73 12.87
C ARG A 4 -15.19 -21.55 11.67
N PRO A 5 -14.91 -22.61 10.89
CA PRO A 5 -14.11 -22.48 9.69
C PRO A 5 -14.86 -21.64 8.64
N VAL A 6 -14.19 -20.62 8.10
CA VAL A 6 -14.68 -19.86 6.93
C VAL A 6 -14.63 -20.81 5.72
N VAL A 7 -15.79 -21.22 5.25
CA VAL A 7 -15.94 -21.99 4.02
C VAL A 7 -15.86 -21.00 2.86
N LEU A 8 -14.71 -20.94 2.19
CA LEU A 8 -14.60 -20.24 0.91
C LEU A 8 -15.32 -21.07 -0.18
N PRO A 9 -16.08 -20.43 -1.08
CA PRO A 9 -16.77 -21.14 -2.18
C PRO A 9 -15.75 -21.81 -3.10
N THR A 10 -15.96 -23.08 -3.40
CA THR A 10 -15.07 -23.92 -4.22
C THR A 10 -15.23 -23.73 -5.72
N SER A 11 -16.04 -22.77 -6.18
CA SER A 11 -16.15 -22.45 -7.62
C SER A 11 -16.75 -21.06 -7.85
N PHE A 12 -16.08 -20.21 -8.59
CA PHE A 12 -16.66 -19.03 -9.23
C PHE A 12 -17.40 -19.46 -10.52
N GLY A 13 -18.53 -20.14 -10.35
CA GLY A 13 -19.45 -20.41 -11.43
C GLY A 13 -20.72 -19.61 -11.17
N VAL A 14 -20.93 -18.53 -11.91
CA VAL A 14 -22.22 -17.85 -11.98
C VAL A 14 -23.18 -18.76 -12.73
N GLN A 15 -24.03 -19.49 -12.00
CA GLN A 15 -25.24 -20.06 -12.57
C GLN A 15 -26.40 -19.08 -12.37
N PRO A 16 -27.18 -18.75 -13.40
CA PRO A 16 -28.38 -17.94 -13.24
C PRO A 16 -29.47 -18.76 -12.56
N ASP A 17 -29.96 -18.30 -11.44
CA ASP A 17 -31.09 -18.92 -10.74
C ASP A 17 -32.39 -18.63 -11.49
N ALA A 18 -32.92 -19.69 -12.13
CA ALA A 18 -34.18 -19.69 -12.82
C ALA A 18 -35.30 -20.08 -11.84
N ARG A 19 -35.95 -19.08 -11.24
CA ARG A 19 -37.34 -19.18 -10.74
C ARG A 19 -37.86 -17.81 -10.28
N HIS A 20 -38.54 -17.11 -11.21
CA HIS A 20 -39.85 -16.48 -10.98
C HIS A 20 -40.37 -15.94 -12.32
N SER A 21 -41.46 -16.56 -12.76
CA SER A 21 -42.24 -16.20 -13.95
C SER A 21 -43.10 -14.97 -13.71
N PRO A 22 -43.63 -14.33 -14.77
CA PRO A 22 -43.80 -12.90 -14.87
C PRO A 22 -45.19 -12.41 -14.47
N LEU A 23 -45.27 -11.23 -13.92
CA LEU A 23 -46.53 -10.45 -13.92
C LEU A 23 -46.42 -9.34 -14.96
N ASN A 24 -47.24 -9.46 -16.00
CA ASN A 24 -47.58 -8.47 -17.01
C ASN A 24 -48.06 -7.16 -16.35
N GLN A 25 -47.41 -6.03 -16.68
CA GLN A 25 -48.07 -4.73 -16.77
C GLN A 25 -47.44 -3.89 -17.90
N PRO A 26 -48.21 -2.93 -18.50
CA PRO A 26 -48.01 -2.50 -19.87
C PRO A 26 -46.95 -1.41 -20.03
N HIS A 27 -46.27 -1.49 -21.17
CA HIS A 27 -45.32 -0.48 -21.65
C HIS A 27 -45.98 0.88 -21.86
N HIS A 28 -45.53 1.88 -21.07
CA HIS A 28 -45.57 3.26 -21.51
C HIS A 28 -44.25 3.60 -22.21
N PRO A 29 -44.30 4.29 -23.35
CA PRO A 29 -43.09 4.73 -24.03
C PRO A 29 -42.47 5.87 -23.24
N LEU A 30 -41.32 5.64 -22.61
CA LEU A 30 -40.47 6.70 -22.09
C LEU A 30 -39.80 7.38 -23.27
N SER A 31 -40.18 8.65 -23.42
CA SER A 31 -39.65 9.61 -24.36
C SER A 31 -38.12 9.72 -24.33
N ASN A 32 -37.58 9.96 -25.52
CA ASN A 32 -36.21 10.37 -25.83
C ASN A 32 -35.68 11.51 -24.96
N ASP A 33 -35.05 11.18 -23.82
CA ASP A 33 -34.23 12.11 -23.05
C ASP A 33 -32.83 11.53 -22.78
N MET A 34 -32.34 10.63 -23.67
CA MET A 34 -30.97 10.11 -23.61
C MET A 34 -29.93 10.96 -24.38
N GLN A 35 -30.24 12.24 -24.66
CA GLN A 35 -29.30 13.12 -25.38
C GLN A 35 -28.62 14.19 -24.53
N THR A 36 -28.85 14.26 -23.21
CA THR A 36 -28.26 15.33 -22.37
C THR A 36 -27.28 14.84 -21.29
N GLN A 37 -26.84 13.57 -21.31
CA GLN A 37 -25.77 13.08 -20.44
C GLN A 37 -24.49 12.69 -21.20
N ASN A 38 -24.31 13.16 -22.40
CA ASN A 38 -23.06 13.07 -23.15
C ASN A 38 -22.11 14.23 -22.80
N THR A 39 -22.06 14.66 -21.52
CA THR A 39 -20.97 15.47 -20.99
C THR A 39 -19.73 14.60 -20.92
N SER A 40 -19.17 14.50 -22.07
CA SER A 40 -17.82 14.14 -22.50
C SER A 40 -16.98 13.34 -21.49
N LEU A 41 -16.80 12.04 -21.76
CA LEU A 41 -15.61 11.25 -21.36
C LEU A 41 -14.30 12.02 -21.64
N ASN A 42 -14.36 13.12 -22.34
CA ASN A 42 -13.24 13.85 -22.89
C ASN A 42 -12.55 14.79 -21.90
N ASP A 43 -13.07 15.01 -20.67
CA ASP A 43 -12.49 15.97 -19.74
C ASP A 43 -12.64 15.46 -18.30
N VAL A 44 -11.57 14.93 -17.72
CA VAL A 44 -11.52 14.40 -16.35
C VAL A 44 -10.45 15.12 -15.52
N ASP A 45 -10.54 15.00 -14.20
CA ASP A 45 -9.52 15.57 -13.33
C ASP A 45 -8.29 14.65 -13.29
N VAL A 46 -8.53 13.33 -13.24
CA VAL A 46 -7.46 12.32 -13.15
C VAL A 46 -7.74 11.17 -14.11
N LEU A 47 -6.74 10.84 -14.96
CA LEU A 47 -6.68 9.60 -15.73
C LEU A 47 -5.74 8.62 -15.06
N ILE A 48 -6.18 7.38 -14.85
CA ILE A 48 -5.36 6.30 -14.30
C ILE A 48 -5.24 5.20 -15.35
N SER A 49 -4.02 4.89 -15.77
CA SER A 49 -3.71 3.77 -16.64
C SER A 49 -3.29 2.56 -15.79
N GLY A 50 -4.08 1.50 -15.83
CA GLY A 50 -3.97 0.29 -15.01
C GLY A 50 -4.96 0.25 -13.84
N TYR A 51 -5.71 -0.84 -13.74
CA TYR A 51 -6.76 -1.05 -12.73
C TYR A 51 -6.46 -2.23 -11.80
N GLY A 52 -5.15 -2.48 -11.58
CA GLY A 52 -4.66 -3.34 -10.51
C GLY A 52 -4.80 -2.69 -9.13
N PRO A 53 -4.27 -3.30 -8.06
CA PRO A 53 -4.43 -2.81 -6.67
C PRO A 53 -4.03 -1.35 -6.46
N THR A 54 -2.92 -0.89 -7.07
CA THR A 54 -2.46 0.52 -6.98
C THR A 54 -3.45 1.47 -7.65
N GLY A 55 -3.84 1.19 -8.90
CA GLY A 55 -4.77 2.05 -9.64
C GLY A 55 -6.17 2.07 -9.03
N ALA A 56 -6.67 0.91 -8.57
CA ALA A 56 -7.96 0.82 -7.89
C ALA A 56 -7.96 1.57 -6.55
N THR A 57 -6.86 1.52 -5.79
CA THR A 57 -6.71 2.30 -4.56
C THR A 57 -6.72 3.80 -4.85
N LEU A 58 -5.94 4.24 -5.85
CA LEU A 58 -5.91 5.66 -6.24
C LEU A 58 -7.28 6.14 -6.74
N ALA A 59 -7.99 5.33 -7.54
CA ALA A 59 -9.33 5.64 -8.01
C ALA A 59 -10.33 5.82 -6.85
N ASN A 60 -10.27 4.96 -5.83
CA ASN A 60 -11.08 5.09 -4.62
C ASN A 60 -10.74 6.35 -3.83
N LEU A 61 -9.45 6.63 -3.62
CA LEU A 61 -9.01 7.80 -2.86
C LEU A 61 -9.39 9.12 -3.54
N MET A 62 -9.25 9.22 -4.86
CA MET A 62 -9.61 10.41 -5.62
C MET A 62 -11.14 10.55 -5.78
N GLY A 63 -11.83 9.42 -6.02
CA GLY A 63 -13.29 9.40 -6.11
C GLY A 63 -13.97 9.82 -4.81
N LYS A 64 -13.47 9.36 -3.65
CA LYS A 64 -13.97 9.79 -2.34
C LYS A 64 -13.80 11.29 -2.09
N ARG A 65 -12.80 11.92 -2.70
CA ARG A 65 -12.58 13.38 -2.67
C ARG A 65 -13.44 14.14 -3.69
N GLY A 66 -14.26 13.43 -4.49
CA GLY A 66 -15.22 14.02 -5.43
C GLY A 66 -14.63 14.36 -6.80
N TYR A 67 -13.41 13.92 -7.13
CA TYR A 67 -12.80 14.17 -8.43
C TYR A 67 -13.38 13.26 -9.51
N ARG A 68 -13.46 13.80 -10.74
CA ARG A 68 -13.81 13.05 -11.93
C ARG A 68 -12.59 12.21 -12.34
N VAL A 69 -12.71 10.91 -12.15
CA VAL A 69 -11.64 9.94 -12.43
C VAL A 69 -12.06 9.02 -13.57
N LEU A 70 -11.16 8.84 -14.52
CA LEU A 70 -11.25 7.76 -15.49
C LEU A 70 -10.11 6.77 -15.21
N VAL A 71 -10.46 5.52 -14.94
CA VAL A 71 -9.47 4.43 -14.85
C VAL A 71 -9.64 3.49 -16.04
N ILE A 72 -8.52 3.15 -16.69
CA ILE A 72 -8.53 2.24 -17.83
C ILE A 72 -7.67 1.01 -17.55
N ASP A 73 -8.06 -0.14 -18.10
CA ASP A 73 -7.25 -1.35 -18.06
C ASP A 73 -7.37 -2.11 -19.39
N GLN A 74 -6.26 -2.65 -19.86
CA GLN A 74 -6.25 -3.50 -21.07
C GLN A 74 -6.94 -4.85 -20.83
N GLU A 75 -6.96 -5.33 -19.59
CA GLU A 75 -7.67 -6.56 -19.25
C GLU A 75 -9.17 -6.32 -19.18
N SER A 76 -9.96 -7.30 -19.63
CA SER A 76 -11.42 -7.23 -19.58
C SER A 76 -12.00 -7.66 -18.24
N THR A 77 -11.22 -8.35 -17.42
CA THR A 77 -11.62 -8.90 -16.12
C THR A 77 -10.48 -8.82 -15.10
N ILE A 78 -10.79 -9.09 -13.84
CA ILE A 78 -9.78 -9.34 -12.83
C ILE A 78 -9.04 -10.63 -13.17
N TYR A 79 -7.71 -10.63 -13.07
CA TYR A 79 -6.92 -11.85 -13.19
C TYR A 79 -7.28 -12.82 -12.07
N ASP A 80 -7.77 -14.01 -12.42
CA ASP A 80 -8.42 -14.96 -11.50
C ASP A 80 -7.47 -15.76 -10.60
N LYS A 81 -6.15 -15.57 -10.72
CA LYS A 81 -5.15 -16.30 -9.94
C LYS A 81 -4.40 -15.38 -8.96
N PRO A 82 -4.00 -15.91 -7.78
CA PRO A 82 -3.24 -15.14 -6.79
C PRO A 82 -1.89 -14.67 -7.36
N ARG A 83 -1.55 -13.38 -7.19
CA ARG A 83 -0.21 -12.83 -7.45
C ARG A 83 0.46 -12.45 -6.14
N ALA A 84 0.12 -11.31 -5.54
CA ALA A 84 0.49 -11.01 -4.16
C ALA A 84 -0.34 -11.86 -3.19
N ILE A 85 0.19 -12.13 -1.99
CA ILE A 85 -0.44 -13.01 -0.99
C ILE A 85 -0.31 -12.47 0.43
N THR A 86 0.53 -11.48 0.66
CA THR A 86 0.72 -10.86 1.97
C THR A 86 0.78 -9.35 1.88
N ALA A 87 0.26 -8.67 2.90
CA ALA A 87 0.37 -7.22 3.06
C ALA A 87 0.56 -6.85 4.54
N ASP A 88 0.78 -5.58 4.81
CA ASP A 88 0.97 -5.05 6.15
C ASP A 88 -0.19 -4.16 6.62
N GLN A 89 -0.12 -3.77 7.89
CA GLN A 89 -1.15 -2.99 8.57
C GLN A 89 -1.44 -1.62 7.94
N GLU A 90 -0.45 -0.99 7.30
CA GLU A 90 -0.62 0.32 6.67
C GLU A 90 -1.55 0.23 5.45
N VAL A 91 -1.51 -0.89 4.72
CA VAL A 91 -2.43 -1.13 3.60
C VAL A 91 -3.89 -1.16 4.07
N LEU A 92 -4.19 -1.85 5.18
CA LEU A 92 -5.55 -1.82 5.76
C LEU A 92 -5.94 -0.42 6.25
N ARG A 93 -5.00 0.33 6.83
CA ARG A 93 -5.22 1.71 7.25
C ARG A 93 -5.55 2.63 6.06
N ILE A 94 -4.90 2.44 4.91
CA ILE A 94 -5.23 3.16 3.68
C ILE A 94 -6.61 2.73 3.16
N PHE A 95 -6.94 1.45 3.20
CA PHE A 95 -8.26 0.94 2.81
C PHE A 95 -9.39 1.41 3.75
N GLN A 96 -9.08 1.66 5.01
CA GLN A 96 -10.00 2.26 5.99
C GLN A 96 -10.48 3.64 5.52
N GLU A 97 -9.62 4.43 4.86
CA GLU A 97 -9.97 5.77 4.38
C GLU A 97 -11.20 5.76 3.46
N PHE A 98 -11.37 4.74 2.61
CA PHE A 98 -12.53 4.61 1.72
C PHE A 98 -13.48 3.45 2.09
N GLY A 99 -13.35 2.92 3.32
CA GLY A 99 -14.38 2.11 3.98
C GLY A 99 -14.43 0.65 3.56
N VAL A 100 -13.32 0.04 3.09
CA VAL A 100 -13.28 -1.39 2.73
C VAL A 100 -12.36 -2.23 3.61
N ALA A 101 -11.66 -1.62 4.58
CA ALA A 101 -10.66 -2.31 5.39
C ALA A 101 -11.25 -3.47 6.20
N ASP A 102 -12.42 -3.32 6.81
CA ASP A 102 -13.05 -4.37 7.61
C ASP A 102 -13.51 -5.55 6.73
N GLU A 103 -14.02 -5.29 5.51
CA GLU A 103 -14.37 -6.33 4.54
C GLU A 103 -13.13 -7.12 4.10
N VAL A 104 -12.03 -6.43 3.76
CA VAL A 104 -10.76 -7.06 3.39
C VAL A 104 -10.18 -7.85 4.56
N ALA A 105 -10.18 -7.28 5.78
CA ALA A 105 -9.67 -7.94 6.98
C ALA A 105 -10.47 -9.22 7.32
N ALA A 106 -11.80 -9.19 7.18
CA ALA A 106 -12.66 -10.35 7.45
C ALA A 106 -12.39 -11.55 6.51
N ALA A 107 -11.90 -11.29 5.28
CA ALA A 107 -11.52 -12.32 4.31
C ALA A 107 -10.03 -12.69 4.35
N SER A 108 -9.28 -12.11 5.27
CA SER A 108 -7.85 -12.30 5.42
C SER A 108 -7.53 -13.13 6.66
N THR A 109 -6.28 -13.56 6.79
CA THR A 109 -5.78 -14.24 7.99
C THR A 109 -4.50 -13.58 8.49
N PRO A 110 -4.24 -13.53 9.80
CA PRO A 110 -2.98 -13.05 10.33
C PRO A 110 -1.80 -13.82 9.75
N HIS A 111 -0.69 -13.12 9.49
CA HIS A 111 0.53 -13.75 9.00
C HIS A 111 1.15 -14.60 10.12
N PRO A 112 1.41 -15.93 9.91
CA PRO A 112 1.85 -16.82 10.98
C PRO A 112 3.31 -16.62 11.41
N GLY A 113 4.01 -15.68 10.81
CA GLY A 113 5.45 -15.52 10.93
C GLY A 113 6.23 -16.36 9.91
N THR A 114 7.56 -16.19 9.88
CA THR A 114 8.43 -16.84 8.90
C THR A 114 9.67 -17.40 9.59
N ASP A 115 9.98 -18.68 9.34
CA ASP A 115 11.22 -19.32 9.76
C ASP A 115 12.17 -19.45 8.57
N TYR A 116 13.43 -19.08 8.75
CA TYR A 116 14.52 -19.33 7.80
C TYR A 116 15.23 -20.61 8.23
N VAL A 117 15.25 -21.60 7.34
CA VAL A 117 15.76 -22.93 7.61
C VAL A 117 17.05 -23.15 6.83
N GLY A 118 18.12 -23.46 7.56
CA GLY A 118 19.46 -23.65 7.02
C GLY A 118 19.73 -25.04 6.46
N LEU A 119 21.01 -25.33 6.24
CA LEU A 119 21.51 -26.55 5.59
C LEU A 119 21.10 -27.85 6.27
N GLN A 120 21.00 -27.86 7.60
CA GLN A 120 20.69 -29.04 8.40
C GLN A 120 19.22 -29.12 8.82
N GLY A 121 18.37 -28.26 8.26
CA GLY A 121 16.96 -28.16 8.66
C GLY A 121 16.73 -27.36 9.95
N GLN A 122 17.76 -26.76 10.52
CA GLN A 122 17.67 -25.90 11.70
C GLN A 122 17.17 -24.51 11.37
N VAL A 123 16.48 -23.85 12.32
CA VAL A 123 16.07 -22.46 12.18
C VAL A 123 17.27 -21.55 12.43
N ILE A 124 17.65 -20.78 11.41
CA ILE A 124 18.78 -19.83 11.44
C ILE A 124 18.35 -18.39 11.67
N LYS A 125 17.12 -18.04 11.28
CA LYS A 125 16.52 -16.71 11.49
C LYS A 125 15.01 -16.86 11.61
N ARG A 126 14.35 -15.92 12.28
CA ARG A 126 12.91 -15.97 12.48
C ARG A 126 12.29 -14.58 12.41
N PHE A 127 11.17 -14.45 11.69
CA PHE A 127 10.35 -13.26 11.72
C PHE A 127 9.02 -13.51 12.41
N TYR A 128 8.66 -12.56 13.25
CA TYR A 128 7.35 -12.45 13.87
C TYR A 128 6.65 -11.16 13.42
N PRO A 129 5.32 -11.15 13.32
CA PRO A 129 4.59 -9.90 13.31
C PRO A 129 4.84 -9.13 14.62
N ALA A 130 4.67 -7.81 14.63
CA ALA A 130 4.74 -7.02 15.84
C ALA A 130 3.70 -7.51 16.87
N PRO A 131 4.04 -7.56 18.17
CA PRO A 131 3.08 -7.99 19.19
C PRO A 131 2.00 -6.94 19.42
N PRO A 132 0.81 -7.33 19.91
CA PRO A 132 -0.21 -6.38 20.36
C PRO A 132 0.28 -5.55 21.57
N PRO A 133 -0.30 -4.34 21.78
CA PRO A 133 -1.38 -3.74 21.03
C PRO A 133 -0.94 -3.28 19.64
N ASN A 134 -1.82 -3.43 18.63
CA ASN A 134 -1.52 -3.10 17.25
C ASN A 134 -1.42 -1.57 17.07
N ALA A 135 -0.20 -1.06 16.88
CA ALA A 135 0.08 0.38 16.85
C ALA A 135 -0.71 1.16 15.78
N LEU A 136 -1.10 0.50 14.68
CA LEU A 136 -1.91 1.11 13.62
C LEU A 136 -3.38 0.65 13.64
N GLY A 137 -3.84 0.02 14.73
CA GLY A 137 -5.23 -0.45 14.88
C GLY A 137 -5.61 -1.65 14.01
N TRP A 138 -4.65 -2.25 13.30
CA TRP A 138 -4.82 -3.39 12.39
C TRP A 138 -3.75 -4.46 12.65
N GLU A 139 -4.03 -5.71 12.21
CA GLU A 139 -3.02 -6.78 12.26
C GLU A 139 -1.74 -6.35 11.53
N PRO A 140 -0.54 -6.52 12.15
CA PRO A 140 0.72 -6.02 11.61
C PRO A 140 1.08 -6.57 10.23
N SER A 141 0.72 -7.83 9.97
CA SER A 141 0.86 -8.49 8.66
C SER A 141 -0.27 -9.48 8.48
N TRP A 142 -0.79 -9.58 7.28
CA TRP A 142 -1.93 -10.42 6.95
C TRP A 142 -1.78 -11.07 5.58
N MET A 143 -2.48 -12.19 5.41
CA MET A 143 -2.48 -13.02 4.21
C MET A 143 -3.82 -12.89 3.51
N PHE A 144 -3.82 -12.81 2.18
CA PHE A 144 -5.03 -12.60 1.39
C PHE A 144 -5.00 -13.34 0.04
N VAL A 145 -6.13 -13.38 -0.63
CA VAL A 145 -6.28 -13.86 -2.00
C VAL A 145 -6.47 -12.65 -2.91
N GLN A 146 -5.50 -12.34 -3.77
CA GLN A 146 -5.48 -11.09 -4.54
C GLN A 146 -6.73 -10.88 -5.43
N PRO A 147 -7.27 -11.85 -6.18
CA PRO A 147 -8.51 -11.65 -6.94
C PRO A 147 -9.68 -11.15 -6.09
N TYR A 148 -9.82 -11.64 -4.85
CA TYR A 148 -10.84 -11.16 -3.92
C TYR A 148 -10.57 -9.71 -3.52
N LEU A 149 -9.34 -9.38 -3.15
CA LEU A 149 -8.94 -8.02 -2.81
C LEU A 149 -9.24 -7.04 -3.97
N GLU A 150 -8.86 -7.40 -5.20
CA GLU A 150 -9.14 -6.57 -6.36
C GLU A 150 -10.64 -6.40 -6.62
N ALA A 151 -11.44 -7.45 -6.41
CA ALA A 151 -12.90 -7.37 -6.53
C ALA A 151 -13.49 -6.38 -5.52
N VAL A 152 -13.08 -6.43 -4.25
CA VAL A 152 -13.52 -5.48 -3.21
C VAL A 152 -13.13 -4.05 -3.57
N LEU A 153 -11.89 -3.83 -4.02
CA LEU A 153 -11.41 -2.50 -4.42
C LEU A 153 -12.21 -1.94 -5.62
N ARG A 154 -12.47 -2.76 -6.66
CA ARG A 154 -13.24 -2.35 -7.85
C ARG A 154 -14.71 -2.10 -7.52
N GLN A 155 -15.34 -2.93 -6.66
CA GLN A 155 -16.70 -2.70 -6.16
C GLN A 155 -16.81 -1.38 -5.38
N ALA A 156 -15.77 -1.01 -4.64
CA ALA A 156 -15.73 0.28 -3.97
C ALA A 156 -15.67 1.44 -4.97
N VAL A 157 -14.90 1.29 -6.05
CA VAL A 157 -14.86 2.26 -7.16
C VAL A 157 -16.24 2.39 -7.82
N ASP A 158 -16.94 1.29 -8.08
CA ASP A 158 -18.26 1.30 -8.72
C ASP A 158 -19.33 2.05 -7.89
N ARG A 159 -19.10 2.20 -6.57
CA ARG A 159 -19.94 3.00 -5.68
C ARG A 159 -19.66 4.51 -5.75
N GLN A 160 -18.59 4.94 -6.44
CA GLN A 160 -18.19 6.34 -6.55
C GLN A 160 -18.83 6.97 -7.80
N PRO A 161 -19.76 7.93 -7.67
CA PRO A 161 -20.52 8.47 -8.81
C PRO A 161 -19.65 9.25 -9.82
N HIS A 162 -18.48 9.70 -9.40
CA HIS A 162 -17.56 10.50 -10.21
C HIS A 162 -16.43 9.69 -10.83
N VAL A 163 -16.37 8.39 -10.57
CA VAL A 163 -15.34 7.49 -11.11
C VAL A 163 -15.94 6.62 -12.20
N ARG A 164 -15.25 6.52 -13.33
CA ARG A 164 -15.60 5.63 -14.43
C ARG A 164 -14.44 4.69 -14.71
N SER A 165 -14.75 3.43 -15.03
CA SER A 165 -13.78 2.44 -15.46
C SER A 165 -14.04 1.99 -16.90
N LEU A 166 -12.98 1.88 -17.72
CA LEU A 166 -13.03 1.31 -19.06
C LEU A 166 -12.09 0.11 -19.11
N LEU A 167 -12.65 -1.08 -19.11
CA LEU A 167 -11.94 -2.35 -19.29
C LEU A 167 -11.79 -2.68 -20.78
N ALA A 168 -10.82 -3.52 -21.12
CA ALA A 168 -10.43 -3.81 -22.51
C ALA A 168 -10.06 -2.53 -23.29
N HIS A 169 -9.45 -1.56 -22.61
CA HIS A 169 -8.97 -0.31 -23.17
C HIS A 169 -7.51 -0.11 -22.82
N ARG A 170 -6.68 0.24 -23.78
CA ARG A 170 -5.25 0.42 -23.62
C ARG A 170 -4.83 1.83 -24.00
N LEU A 171 -4.02 2.46 -23.14
CA LEU A 171 -3.31 3.68 -23.49
C LEU A 171 -2.30 3.37 -24.62
N ILE A 172 -2.37 4.10 -25.72
CA ILE A 172 -1.44 3.94 -26.84
C ILE A 172 -0.46 5.11 -26.95
N GLY A 173 -0.79 6.26 -26.38
CA GLY A 173 0.09 7.42 -26.35
C GLY A 173 -0.53 8.57 -25.58
N PHE A 174 0.27 9.59 -25.30
CA PHE A 174 -0.19 10.84 -24.71
C PHE A 174 0.73 12.00 -25.09
N GLU A 175 0.16 13.19 -25.00
CA GLU A 175 0.85 14.47 -25.03
C GLU A 175 0.46 15.28 -23.81
N GLN A 176 1.28 16.24 -23.40
CA GLN A 176 0.94 17.13 -22.29
C GLN A 176 1.37 18.57 -22.59
N ASP A 177 0.61 19.50 -22.03
CA ASP A 177 0.93 20.90 -21.94
C ASP A 177 0.97 21.38 -20.47
N GLU A 178 1.09 22.68 -20.24
CA GLU A 178 1.10 23.27 -18.89
C GLU A 178 -0.24 23.11 -18.13
N HIS A 179 -1.31 22.71 -18.81
CA HIS A 179 -2.67 22.64 -18.23
C HIS A 179 -3.19 21.22 -18.12
N ALA A 180 -2.83 20.32 -19.05
CA ALA A 180 -3.44 19.00 -19.15
C ALA A 180 -2.58 17.95 -19.86
N VAL A 181 -3.00 16.70 -19.71
CA VAL A 181 -2.53 15.56 -20.50
C VAL A 181 -3.64 15.15 -21.46
N THR A 182 -3.32 15.01 -22.74
CA THR A 182 -4.21 14.47 -23.77
C THR A 182 -3.79 13.06 -24.10
N ALA A 183 -4.58 12.08 -23.67
CA ALA A 183 -4.31 10.66 -23.81
C ALA A 183 -5.05 10.06 -25.01
N GLN A 184 -4.35 9.23 -25.79
CA GLN A 184 -4.91 8.41 -26.85
C GLN A 184 -5.12 6.99 -26.30
N ILE A 185 -6.35 6.54 -26.27
CA ILE A 185 -6.78 5.24 -25.74
C ILE A 185 -7.39 4.44 -26.88
N GLN A 186 -7.13 3.14 -26.94
CA GLN A 186 -7.68 2.23 -27.90
C GLN A 186 -8.59 1.21 -27.21
N ARG A 187 -9.82 1.07 -27.71
CA ARG A 187 -10.69 -0.05 -27.35
C ARG A 187 -10.17 -1.31 -28.04
N LEU A 188 -9.93 -2.37 -27.27
CA LEU A 188 -9.28 -3.57 -27.81
C LEU A 188 -10.20 -4.49 -28.61
N SER A 189 -11.54 -4.33 -28.49
CA SER A 189 -12.51 -5.16 -29.23
C SER A 189 -12.60 -4.85 -30.73
N ASP A 190 -12.41 -3.60 -31.11
CA ASP A 190 -12.63 -3.10 -32.47
C ASP A 190 -11.55 -2.12 -32.95
N GLY A 191 -10.62 -1.77 -32.07
CA GLY A 191 -9.55 -0.82 -32.38
C GLY A 191 -9.97 0.65 -32.36
N GLU A 192 -11.22 0.97 -31.99
CA GLU A 192 -11.73 2.33 -31.95
C GLU A 192 -10.89 3.24 -31.04
N PRO A 193 -10.44 4.41 -31.53
CA PRO A 193 -9.69 5.37 -30.74
C PRO A 193 -10.63 6.21 -29.86
N LEU A 194 -10.16 6.51 -28.65
CA LEU A 194 -10.79 7.46 -27.73
C LEU A 194 -9.73 8.46 -27.28
N THR A 195 -10.04 9.75 -27.38
CA THR A 195 -9.18 10.81 -26.84
C THR A 195 -9.75 11.33 -25.52
N VAL A 196 -8.90 11.37 -24.49
CA VAL A 196 -9.26 11.85 -23.14
C VAL A 196 -8.30 12.95 -22.74
N ARG A 197 -8.85 14.06 -22.23
CA ARG A 197 -8.09 15.15 -21.63
C ARG A 197 -8.22 15.10 -20.11
N ALA A 198 -7.10 15.10 -19.40
CA ALA A 198 -7.04 15.01 -17.94
C ALA A 198 -6.12 16.10 -17.36
N ARG A 199 -6.43 16.61 -16.18
CA ARG A 199 -5.50 17.54 -15.49
C ARG A 199 -4.21 16.84 -15.11
N TYR A 200 -4.31 15.57 -14.70
CA TYR A 200 -3.18 14.71 -14.36
C TYR A 200 -3.40 13.29 -14.88
N ALA A 201 -2.34 12.59 -15.25
CA ALA A 201 -2.36 11.19 -15.62
C ALA A 201 -1.41 10.37 -14.73
N ILE A 202 -1.88 9.21 -14.27
CA ILE A 202 -1.10 8.33 -13.40
C ILE A 202 -0.95 6.96 -14.06
N ALA A 203 0.30 6.54 -14.26
CA ALA A 203 0.63 5.21 -14.72
C ALA A 203 0.70 4.25 -13.52
N ALA A 204 -0.28 3.37 -13.42
CA ALA A 204 -0.33 2.20 -12.55
C ALA A 204 -0.41 0.91 -13.39
N ASP A 205 0.17 0.95 -14.60
CA ASP A 205 0.07 -0.06 -15.68
C ASP A 205 1.13 -1.18 -15.57
N GLY A 206 1.73 -1.30 -14.38
CA GLY A 206 2.53 -2.45 -14.00
C GLY A 206 3.95 -2.46 -14.55
N ALA A 207 4.64 -3.59 -14.35
CA ALA A 207 6.07 -3.76 -14.64
C ALA A 207 6.45 -3.46 -16.10
N SER A 208 5.53 -3.69 -17.05
CA SER A 208 5.72 -3.46 -18.49
C SER A 208 5.27 -2.08 -18.95
N SER A 209 5.05 -1.13 -18.04
CA SER A 209 4.45 0.19 -18.26
C SER A 209 4.76 0.81 -19.63
N ILE A 210 3.70 1.09 -20.38
CA ILE A 210 3.79 1.79 -21.67
C ILE A 210 4.13 3.25 -21.42
N VAL A 211 3.56 3.85 -20.38
CA VAL A 211 3.79 5.25 -20.00
C VAL A 211 5.26 5.48 -19.65
N ARG A 212 5.87 4.62 -18.79
CA ARG A 212 7.30 4.71 -18.46
C ARG A 212 8.18 4.62 -19.71
N LYS A 213 7.85 3.73 -20.64
CA LYS A 213 8.58 3.57 -21.90
C LYS A 213 8.44 4.80 -22.79
N GLN A 214 7.25 5.36 -22.92
CA GLN A 214 7.00 6.55 -23.74
C GLN A 214 7.71 7.79 -23.16
N LEU A 215 7.76 7.91 -21.83
CA LEU A 215 8.53 8.94 -21.14
C LEU A 215 10.04 8.75 -21.28
N ALA A 216 10.49 7.61 -21.81
CA ALA A 216 11.89 7.20 -21.79
C ALA A 216 12.52 7.37 -20.39
N ALA A 217 11.71 7.15 -19.33
CA ALA A 217 12.10 7.37 -17.96
C ALA A 217 13.22 6.38 -17.57
N PRO A 218 14.41 6.87 -17.21
CA PRO A 218 15.52 6.01 -16.83
C PRO A 218 15.20 5.27 -15.53
N VAL A 219 15.71 4.04 -15.41
CA VAL A 219 15.54 3.20 -14.23
C VAL A 219 16.90 2.83 -13.65
N GLU A 220 17.02 2.88 -12.33
CA GLU A 220 18.15 2.34 -11.59
C GLU A 220 17.97 0.83 -11.46
N ASP A 221 18.96 0.05 -11.92
CA ASP A 221 19.01 -1.39 -11.71
C ASP A 221 19.84 -1.70 -10.45
N LEU A 222 19.17 -2.19 -9.42
CA LEU A 222 19.79 -2.56 -8.15
C LEU A 222 20.42 -3.97 -8.18
N THR A 223 20.65 -4.52 -9.36
CA THR A 223 21.41 -5.75 -9.61
C THR A 223 20.87 -6.97 -8.89
N PHE A 224 19.59 -7.24 -9.00
CA PHE A 224 18.97 -8.49 -8.61
C PHE A 224 18.22 -9.06 -9.82
N ASP A 225 18.60 -10.27 -10.25
CA ASP A 225 18.05 -10.86 -11.47
C ASP A 225 18.08 -12.39 -11.36
N GLU A 226 16.94 -12.96 -10.98
CA GLU A 226 16.81 -14.40 -10.74
C GLU A 226 15.51 -14.97 -11.27
N TRP A 227 15.57 -16.19 -11.83
CA TRP A 227 14.40 -16.93 -12.24
C TRP A 227 13.82 -17.74 -11.09
N TRP A 228 12.52 -17.60 -10.87
CA TRP A 228 11.78 -18.31 -9.83
C TRP A 228 10.49 -18.91 -10.41
N LEU A 229 10.21 -20.13 -9.98
CA LEU A 229 8.97 -20.83 -10.23
C LEU A 229 8.02 -20.58 -9.05
N VAL A 230 6.85 -20.03 -9.29
CA VAL A 230 5.79 -19.82 -8.29
C VAL A 230 4.69 -20.84 -8.54
N VAL A 231 4.37 -21.65 -7.53
CA VAL A 231 3.32 -22.65 -7.57
C VAL A 231 2.32 -22.36 -6.47
N ASP A 232 1.07 -22.09 -6.84
CA ASP A 232 -0.07 -22.01 -5.92
C ASP A 232 -0.88 -23.30 -6.02
N ALA A 233 -1.24 -23.86 -4.86
CA ALA A 233 -2.06 -25.06 -4.77
C ALA A 233 -3.02 -25.00 -3.58
N TRP A 234 -4.14 -25.69 -3.71
CA TRP A 234 -5.10 -25.91 -2.63
C TRP A 234 -4.83 -27.25 -1.95
N ILE A 235 -4.87 -27.29 -0.62
CA ILE A 235 -4.85 -28.56 0.11
C ILE A 235 -6.18 -29.27 -0.15
N SER A 236 -6.12 -30.49 -0.69
CA SER A 236 -7.27 -31.31 -1.06
C SER A 236 -7.36 -32.65 -0.31
N GLY A 237 -6.36 -32.95 0.55
CA GLY A 237 -6.32 -34.18 1.33
C GLY A 237 -5.41 -34.06 2.56
N PRO A 238 -5.26 -35.11 3.34
CA PRO A 238 -4.37 -35.13 4.52
C PRO A 238 -2.91 -34.88 4.10
N ILE A 239 -2.28 -33.89 4.72
CA ILE A 239 -0.88 -33.51 4.45
C ILE A 239 -0.28 -32.85 5.69
N GLN A 240 0.99 -33.15 5.97
CA GLN A 240 1.76 -32.43 6.99
C GLN A 240 2.55 -31.31 6.33
N LEU A 241 2.27 -30.09 6.72
CA LEU A 241 2.95 -28.87 6.24
C LEU A 241 3.37 -28.01 7.43
N PRO A 242 4.40 -27.18 7.29
CA PRO A 242 4.74 -26.20 8.32
C PRO A 242 3.55 -25.28 8.62
N GLU A 243 3.34 -24.95 9.91
CA GLU A 243 2.32 -24.00 10.34
C GLU A 243 2.73 -22.54 10.06
N ARG A 244 4.03 -22.29 9.90
CA ARG A 244 4.63 -21.00 9.61
C ARG A 244 5.13 -20.96 8.16
N CYS A 245 5.25 -19.77 7.59
CA CYS A 245 5.98 -19.61 6.34
C CYS A 245 7.44 -20.04 6.53
N VAL A 246 8.05 -20.62 5.51
CA VAL A 246 9.42 -21.13 5.57
C VAL A 246 10.23 -20.59 4.40
N GLN A 247 11.41 -20.06 4.71
CA GLN A 247 12.46 -19.76 3.73
C GLN A 247 13.48 -20.92 3.76
N TYR A 248 13.48 -21.75 2.72
CA TYR A 248 14.42 -22.86 2.58
C TYR A 248 15.76 -22.34 2.05
N CYS A 249 16.70 -22.05 2.96
CA CYS A 249 18.01 -21.48 2.64
C CYS A 249 19.03 -22.59 2.30
N ARG A 250 18.64 -23.55 1.46
CA ARG A 250 19.48 -24.70 1.07
C ARG A 250 20.08 -24.50 -0.32
N PRO A 251 21.41 -24.60 -0.49
CA PRO A 251 22.07 -24.39 -1.79
C PRO A 251 21.60 -25.31 -2.91
N SER A 252 21.18 -26.54 -2.59
CA SER A 252 20.69 -27.51 -3.58
C SER A 252 19.40 -27.08 -4.26
N ARG A 253 18.51 -26.38 -3.53
CA ARG A 253 17.23 -25.87 -4.04
C ARG A 253 16.69 -24.80 -3.09
N PRO A 254 17.06 -23.53 -3.27
CA PRO A 254 16.45 -22.43 -2.52
C PRO A 254 14.96 -22.30 -2.81
N GLY A 255 14.19 -21.97 -1.79
CA GLY A 255 12.74 -21.82 -1.98
C GLY A 255 12.05 -21.16 -0.78
N THR A 256 10.80 -20.78 -1.00
CA THR A 256 9.90 -20.21 -0.01
C THR A 256 8.63 -21.04 0.05
N TYR A 257 8.13 -21.34 1.23
CA TYR A 257 6.81 -21.86 1.47
C TYR A 257 5.97 -20.81 2.18
N ILE A 258 4.75 -20.57 1.70
CA ILE A 258 3.85 -19.54 2.23
C ILE A 258 2.50 -20.16 2.59
N VAL A 259 2.07 -19.88 3.82
CA VAL A 259 0.74 -20.25 4.34
C VAL A 259 -0.25 -19.17 3.92
N GLY A 260 -1.06 -19.45 2.91
CA GLY A 260 -2.16 -18.56 2.48
C GLY A 260 -3.45 -18.78 3.27
N PRO A 261 -4.50 -17.97 3.01
CA PRO A 261 -5.79 -18.13 3.66
C PRO A 261 -6.44 -19.49 3.35
N GLY A 262 -7.13 -20.06 4.32
CA GLY A 262 -7.81 -21.35 4.17
C GLY A 262 -6.83 -22.46 3.76
N THR A 263 -7.14 -23.14 2.66
CA THR A 263 -6.34 -24.24 2.11
C THR A 263 -5.31 -23.81 1.07
N LEU A 264 -5.21 -22.50 0.73
CA LEU A 264 -4.21 -22.00 -0.21
C LEU A 264 -2.80 -22.13 0.35
N ARG A 265 -1.90 -22.69 -0.46
CA ARG A 265 -0.47 -22.77 -0.17
C ARG A 265 0.32 -22.34 -1.38
N ARG A 266 1.47 -21.70 -1.14
CA ARG A 266 2.36 -21.24 -2.20
C ARG A 266 3.77 -21.75 -1.97
N TRP A 267 4.41 -22.17 -3.04
CA TRP A 267 5.85 -22.38 -3.11
C TRP A 267 6.46 -21.45 -4.15
N GLU A 268 7.53 -20.79 -3.78
CA GLU A 268 8.38 -20.02 -4.69
C GLU A 268 9.75 -20.71 -4.70
N ILE A 269 10.16 -21.22 -5.85
CA ILE A 269 11.29 -22.12 -5.99
C ILE A 269 12.29 -21.49 -6.96
N LYS A 270 13.52 -21.27 -6.52
CA LYS A 270 14.60 -20.75 -7.37
C LYS A 270 14.92 -21.75 -8.46
N LEU A 271 14.93 -21.31 -9.71
CA LEU A 271 15.44 -22.10 -10.82
C LEU A 271 16.97 -22.07 -10.81
N LEU A 272 17.58 -23.23 -11.01
CA LEU A 272 19.02 -23.36 -11.03
C LEU A 272 19.59 -22.92 -12.40
N PRO A 273 20.87 -22.52 -12.49
CA PRO A 273 21.45 -21.96 -13.72
C PRO A 273 21.35 -22.85 -14.96
N HIS A 274 21.23 -24.17 -14.78
CA HIS A 274 21.12 -25.15 -15.88
C HIS A 274 19.66 -25.47 -16.25
N GLU A 275 18.67 -24.91 -15.56
CA GLU A 275 17.26 -25.14 -15.79
C GLU A 275 16.69 -24.10 -16.74
N ASP A 276 16.02 -24.54 -17.80
CA ASP A 276 15.35 -23.66 -18.74
C ASP A 276 13.99 -23.20 -18.16
N PRO A 277 13.79 -21.89 -17.93
CA PRO A 277 12.52 -21.35 -17.46
C PRO A 277 11.31 -21.70 -18.36
N ALA A 278 11.52 -21.88 -19.67
CA ALA A 278 10.46 -22.24 -20.61
C ALA A 278 9.90 -23.64 -20.32
N HIS A 279 10.76 -24.59 -19.92
CA HIS A 279 10.34 -25.94 -19.59
C HIS A 279 9.27 -25.99 -18.49
N PHE A 280 9.34 -25.07 -17.50
CA PHE A 280 8.38 -25.01 -16.38
C PHE A 280 7.11 -24.24 -16.71
N ARG A 281 7.08 -23.47 -17.81
CA ARG A 281 5.85 -22.82 -18.26
C ARG A 281 4.92 -23.82 -18.94
N ASP A 282 5.49 -24.79 -19.64
CA ASP A 282 4.76 -25.67 -20.54
C ASP A 282 4.54 -27.08 -19.97
N SER A 283 5.25 -27.47 -18.90
CA SER A 283 5.20 -28.81 -18.33
C SER A 283 4.71 -28.85 -16.88
N HIS A 284 3.47 -29.22 -16.69
CA HIS A 284 2.91 -29.50 -15.36
C HIS A 284 3.67 -30.61 -14.62
N GLU A 285 4.13 -31.64 -15.33
CA GLU A 285 4.91 -32.73 -14.75
C GLU A 285 6.26 -32.24 -14.19
N ALA A 286 6.97 -31.37 -14.92
CA ALA A 286 8.22 -30.76 -14.44
C ALA A 286 8.00 -29.92 -13.18
N VAL A 287 6.91 -29.14 -13.13
CA VAL A 287 6.51 -28.36 -11.97
C VAL A 287 6.23 -29.25 -10.76
N TRP A 288 5.43 -30.33 -10.95
CA TRP A 288 5.06 -31.24 -9.86
C TRP A 288 6.27 -32.05 -9.34
N ARG A 289 7.18 -32.43 -10.22
CA ARG A 289 8.41 -33.08 -9.82
C ARG A 289 9.27 -32.20 -8.92
N ILE A 290 9.47 -30.92 -9.28
CA ILE A 290 10.22 -29.96 -8.46
C ILE A 290 9.51 -29.66 -7.13
N LEU A 291 8.19 -29.51 -7.16
CA LEU A 291 7.38 -29.30 -5.95
C LEU A 291 7.50 -30.49 -4.99
N GLY A 292 7.65 -31.70 -5.53
CA GLY A 292 7.89 -32.93 -4.77
C GLY A 292 9.17 -32.94 -3.91
N GLU A 293 10.13 -32.03 -4.17
CA GLU A 293 11.31 -31.83 -3.31
C GLU A 293 10.96 -31.11 -1.98
N PHE A 294 9.79 -30.49 -1.90
CA PHE A 294 9.34 -29.69 -0.75
C PHE A 294 8.20 -30.35 0.01
N THR A 295 7.34 -31.13 -0.66
CA THR A 295 6.12 -31.67 -0.07
C THR A 295 5.58 -32.86 -0.86
N ASP A 296 4.68 -33.64 -0.20
CA ASP A 296 3.88 -34.65 -0.89
C ASP A 296 2.78 -33.98 -1.74
N THR A 297 2.89 -34.09 -3.05
CA THR A 297 1.96 -33.43 -3.98
C THR A 297 0.62 -34.14 -4.17
N ARG A 298 0.44 -35.38 -3.66
CA ARG A 298 -0.80 -36.17 -3.82
C ARG A 298 -2.03 -35.55 -3.16
N SER A 299 -1.80 -34.76 -2.12
CA SER A 299 -2.86 -34.06 -1.38
C SER A 299 -3.02 -32.59 -1.81
N LEU A 300 -2.51 -32.23 -2.97
CA LEU A 300 -2.59 -30.88 -3.51
C LEU A 300 -3.39 -30.84 -4.80
N THR A 301 -4.23 -29.83 -4.96
CA THR A 301 -4.88 -29.47 -6.22
C THR A 301 -4.24 -28.22 -6.79
N HIS A 302 -3.77 -28.28 -8.02
CA HIS A 302 -3.14 -27.17 -8.72
C HIS A 302 -4.08 -25.96 -8.83
N CYS A 303 -3.58 -24.79 -8.48
CA CYS A 303 -4.26 -23.50 -8.66
C CYS A 303 -3.59 -22.70 -9.79
N ARG A 304 -2.27 -22.52 -9.70
CA ARG A 304 -1.51 -21.68 -10.62
C ARG A 304 -0.04 -22.08 -10.65
N THR A 305 0.54 -21.96 -11.84
CA THR A 305 1.99 -21.94 -12.05
C THR A 305 2.38 -20.66 -12.78
N ALA A 306 3.47 -20.04 -12.34
CA ALA A 306 4.08 -18.94 -13.07
C ALA A 306 5.60 -18.95 -12.90
N VAL A 307 6.29 -18.60 -13.98
CA VAL A 307 7.74 -18.44 -13.97
C VAL A 307 8.05 -16.98 -14.12
N TYR A 308 8.65 -16.40 -13.08
CA TYR A 308 9.00 -14.99 -13.03
C TYR A 308 10.51 -14.79 -13.02
N ARG A 309 10.91 -13.72 -13.66
CA ARG A 309 12.23 -13.14 -13.49
C ARG A 309 12.10 -11.97 -12.53
N PHE A 310 12.59 -12.13 -11.31
CA PHE A 310 12.53 -11.07 -10.30
C PHE A 310 13.63 -10.06 -10.53
N HIS A 311 13.24 -8.81 -10.58
CA HIS A 311 14.12 -7.65 -10.75
C HIS A 311 14.07 -6.74 -9.52
N ALA A 312 15.10 -5.94 -9.35
CA ALA A 312 15.14 -4.84 -8.39
C ALA A 312 15.40 -3.55 -9.17
N LEU A 313 14.33 -2.87 -9.59
CA LEU A 313 14.38 -1.68 -10.44
C LEU A 313 13.66 -0.51 -9.76
N VAL A 314 14.20 0.72 -9.88
CA VAL A 314 13.54 1.94 -9.41
C VAL A 314 13.69 3.03 -10.46
N ALA A 315 12.59 3.64 -10.92
CA ALA A 315 12.65 4.77 -11.84
C ALA A 315 13.33 5.98 -11.17
N HIS A 316 14.12 6.74 -11.94
CA HIS A 316 14.83 7.90 -11.39
C HIS A 316 13.87 9.01 -11.03
N GLU A 317 12.90 9.30 -11.89
CA GLU A 317 11.86 10.30 -11.67
C GLU A 317 10.48 9.65 -11.77
N TRP A 318 9.59 10.02 -10.84
CA TRP A 318 8.22 9.49 -10.79
C TRP A 318 7.19 10.54 -11.18
N ARG A 319 7.60 11.82 -11.25
CA ARG A 319 6.85 12.93 -11.80
C ARG A 319 7.47 13.42 -13.10
N HIS A 320 6.68 13.52 -14.15
CA HIS A 320 7.05 14.09 -15.44
C HIS A 320 5.98 15.12 -15.86
N GLY A 321 6.10 16.34 -15.33
CA GLY A 321 5.09 17.36 -15.50
C GLY A 321 3.76 16.96 -14.83
N ARG A 322 2.76 16.65 -15.63
CA ARG A 322 1.42 16.21 -15.18
C ARG A 322 1.23 14.69 -15.21
N VAL A 323 2.25 13.95 -15.59
CA VAL A 323 2.24 12.48 -15.64
C VAL A 323 3.05 11.91 -14.48
N PHE A 324 2.49 10.92 -13.79
CA PHE A 324 3.10 10.28 -12.63
C PHE A 324 3.22 8.77 -12.84
N LEU A 325 4.27 8.17 -12.29
CA LEU A 325 4.46 6.72 -12.21
C LEU A 325 4.14 6.25 -10.78
N ALA A 326 3.44 5.11 -10.64
CA ALA A 326 3.10 4.51 -9.34
C ALA A 326 3.12 2.98 -9.41
N GLY A 327 3.42 2.33 -8.28
CA GLY A 327 3.53 0.88 -8.19
C GLY A 327 4.59 0.32 -9.13
N ASP A 328 4.32 -0.86 -9.72
CA ASP A 328 5.30 -1.54 -10.58
C ASP A 328 5.69 -0.73 -11.84
N ALA A 329 4.93 0.31 -12.20
CA ALA A 329 5.32 1.26 -13.23
C ALA A 329 6.52 2.11 -12.80
N ALA A 330 6.64 2.43 -11.51
CA ALA A 330 7.74 3.20 -10.93
C ALA A 330 8.86 2.32 -10.37
N HIS A 331 8.54 1.14 -9.82
CA HIS A 331 9.52 0.28 -9.15
C HIS A 331 9.12 -1.20 -9.17
N GLN A 332 10.12 -2.07 -9.22
CA GLN A 332 9.96 -3.53 -9.13
C GLN A 332 10.87 -4.05 -8.04
N MET A 333 10.41 -5.01 -7.25
CA MET A 333 11.18 -5.58 -6.16
C MET A 333 11.01 -7.08 -6.02
N PRO A 334 12.06 -7.81 -5.54
CA PRO A 334 11.93 -9.22 -5.20
C PRO A 334 10.88 -9.45 -4.10
N PRO A 335 10.15 -10.58 -4.10
CA PRO A 335 9.00 -10.79 -3.23
C PRO A 335 9.34 -11.11 -1.76
N PHE A 336 10.61 -11.28 -1.41
CA PHE A 336 11.05 -11.87 -0.14
C PHE A 336 10.69 -11.09 1.13
N LEU A 337 10.26 -9.84 1.00
CA LEU A 337 9.68 -9.04 2.08
C LEU A 337 8.16 -8.83 1.90
N GLY A 338 7.57 -9.27 0.79
CA GLY A 338 6.14 -9.11 0.48
C GLY A 338 5.67 -7.66 0.43
N GLN A 339 6.49 -6.75 -0.10
CA GLN A 339 6.24 -5.31 -0.05
C GLN A 339 5.89 -4.66 -1.39
N GLY A 340 5.90 -5.39 -2.52
CA GLY A 340 5.62 -4.80 -3.84
C GLY A 340 4.24 -4.16 -3.92
N LEU A 341 3.19 -4.91 -3.60
CA LEU A 341 1.81 -4.40 -3.54
C LEU A 341 1.68 -3.27 -2.50
N CYS A 342 2.26 -3.44 -1.31
CA CYS A 342 2.20 -2.44 -0.25
C CYS A 342 2.83 -1.11 -0.67
N ALA A 343 3.99 -1.14 -1.35
CA ALA A 343 4.66 0.05 -1.85
C ALA A 343 3.78 0.81 -2.85
N GLY A 344 3.14 0.10 -3.81
CA GLY A 344 2.23 0.74 -4.77
C GLY A 344 0.98 1.35 -4.12
N ILE A 345 0.44 0.73 -3.07
CA ILE A 345 -0.68 1.31 -2.32
C ILE A 345 -0.23 2.55 -1.52
N ARG A 346 0.97 2.54 -0.95
CA ARG A 346 1.57 3.74 -0.33
C ARG A 346 1.81 4.85 -1.33
N ASP A 347 2.22 4.53 -2.56
CA ASP A 347 2.36 5.52 -3.62
C ASP A 347 1.02 6.20 -3.91
N ALA A 348 -0.06 5.41 -4.03
CA ALA A 348 -1.40 5.91 -4.25
C ALA A 348 -1.86 6.83 -3.11
N SER A 349 -1.61 6.47 -1.86
CA SER A 349 -1.97 7.29 -0.69
C SER A 349 -1.19 8.60 -0.66
N ASN A 350 0.14 8.54 -0.84
CA ASN A 350 1.01 9.72 -0.82
C ASN A 350 0.68 10.69 -1.97
N LEU A 351 0.41 10.18 -3.18
CA LEU A 351 0.08 10.99 -4.33
C LEU A 351 -1.33 11.60 -4.24
N ALA A 352 -2.31 10.83 -3.76
CA ALA A 352 -3.71 11.27 -3.75
C ALA A 352 -3.94 12.55 -2.92
N TRP A 353 -3.38 12.64 -1.71
CA TRP A 353 -3.55 13.84 -0.89
C TRP A 353 -2.79 15.04 -1.43
N LYS A 354 -1.64 14.83 -2.08
CA LYS A 354 -0.87 15.91 -2.70
C LYS A 354 -1.60 16.48 -3.91
N LEU A 355 -2.16 15.61 -4.75
CA LEU A 355 -3.02 16.03 -5.85
C LEU A 355 -4.25 16.80 -5.35
N ASP A 356 -4.90 16.30 -4.28
CA ASP A 356 -6.03 16.99 -3.64
C ASP A 356 -5.65 18.38 -3.16
N ALA A 357 -4.55 18.50 -2.42
CA ALA A 357 -4.07 19.78 -1.88
C ALA A 357 -3.79 20.80 -3.01
N VAL A 358 -3.12 20.37 -4.08
CA VAL A 358 -2.83 21.25 -5.23
C VAL A 358 -4.09 21.60 -6.02
N MET A 359 -4.97 20.63 -6.28
CA MET A 359 -6.20 20.88 -7.06
C MET A 359 -7.21 21.76 -6.32
N ARG A 360 -7.19 21.75 -4.97
CA ARG A 360 -7.98 22.65 -4.12
C ARG A 360 -7.32 24.01 -3.88
N GLY A 361 -6.09 24.21 -4.33
CA GLY A 361 -5.34 25.45 -4.08
C GLY A 361 -4.83 25.60 -2.63
N LEU A 362 -4.77 24.52 -1.86
CA LEU A 362 -4.19 24.51 -0.51
C LEU A 362 -2.66 24.48 -0.54
N SER A 363 -2.06 24.15 -1.67
CA SER A 363 -0.64 24.14 -1.91
C SER A 363 -0.31 24.50 -3.35
N GLY A 364 0.90 24.96 -3.58
CA GLY A 364 1.45 25.14 -4.93
C GLY A 364 1.83 23.79 -5.58
N ASP A 365 2.05 23.83 -6.88
CA ASP A 365 2.35 22.65 -7.71
C ASP A 365 3.66 21.94 -7.29
N GLN A 366 4.58 22.66 -6.64
CA GLN A 366 5.84 22.13 -6.11
C GLN A 366 5.65 21.02 -5.04
N LEU A 367 4.51 20.96 -4.36
CA LEU A 367 4.21 19.87 -3.44
C LEU A 367 4.27 18.51 -4.15
N LEU A 368 3.91 18.47 -5.43
CA LEU A 368 3.91 17.23 -6.22
C LEU A 368 5.33 16.70 -6.49
N ASP A 369 6.36 17.54 -6.47
CA ASP A 369 7.77 17.10 -6.61
C ASP A 369 8.22 16.28 -5.42
N SER A 370 7.66 16.57 -4.23
CA SER A 370 7.94 15.79 -3.02
C SER A 370 7.50 14.32 -3.12
N TYR A 371 6.61 13.96 -4.06
CA TYR A 371 6.20 12.59 -4.30
C TYR A 371 7.38 11.69 -4.68
N THR A 372 8.16 12.10 -5.69
CA THR A 372 9.38 11.36 -6.08
C THR A 372 10.37 11.30 -4.91
N VAL A 373 10.62 12.43 -4.26
CA VAL A 373 11.62 12.56 -3.19
C VAL A 373 11.31 11.63 -2.01
N GLU A 374 10.05 11.60 -1.57
CA GLU A 374 9.59 10.80 -0.45
C GLU A 374 9.53 9.32 -0.78
N ARG A 375 8.82 8.99 -1.87
CA ARG A 375 8.49 7.60 -2.19
C ARG A 375 9.67 6.83 -2.76
N LYS A 376 10.48 7.44 -3.62
CA LYS A 376 11.66 6.79 -4.21
C LYS A 376 12.66 6.35 -3.14
N LYS A 377 12.99 7.24 -2.19
CA LYS A 377 13.94 6.92 -1.12
C LYS A 377 13.43 5.79 -0.23
N HIS A 378 12.16 5.87 0.21
CA HIS A 378 11.50 4.82 0.97
C HIS A 378 11.52 3.47 0.22
N VAL A 379 11.08 3.45 -1.03
CA VAL A 379 11.02 2.23 -1.86
C VAL A 379 12.41 1.65 -2.08
N ARG A 380 13.42 2.48 -2.37
CA ARG A 380 14.79 2.02 -2.56
C ARG A 380 15.34 1.30 -1.34
N THR A 381 15.05 1.80 -0.13
CA THR A 381 15.42 1.13 1.14
C THR A 381 14.71 -0.22 1.27
N VAL A 382 13.40 -0.28 1.00
CA VAL A 382 12.61 -1.53 1.06
C VAL A 382 13.11 -2.56 0.03
N VAL A 383 13.43 -2.13 -1.20
CA VAL A 383 14.03 -2.98 -2.25
C VAL A 383 15.38 -3.52 -1.80
N GLY A 384 16.21 -2.68 -1.15
CA GLY A 384 17.49 -3.09 -0.58
C GLY A 384 17.35 -4.21 0.46
N HIS A 385 16.37 -4.09 1.37
CA HIS A 385 16.06 -5.14 2.34
C HIS A 385 15.53 -6.41 1.67
N ALA A 386 14.59 -6.29 0.72
CA ALA A 386 14.07 -7.44 -0.01
C ALA A 386 15.17 -8.20 -0.76
N LYS A 387 16.08 -7.47 -1.42
CA LYS A 387 17.28 -8.04 -2.07
C LYS A 387 18.17 -8.75 -1.07
N SER A 388 18.46 -8.14 0.09
CA SER A 388 19.29 -8.74 1.13
C SER A 388 18.72 -10.08 1.63
N PHE A 389 17.40 -10.17 1.81
CA PHE A 389 16.74 -11.43 2.15
C PHE A 389 16.81 -12.44 1.01
N GLY A 390 16.66 -12.00 -0.23
CA GLY A 390 16.84 -12.86 -1.40
C GLY A 390 18.23 -13.48 -1.47
N LEU A 391 19.28 -12.72 -1.14
CA LEU A 391 20.66 -13.24 -1.08
C LEU A 391 20.86 -14.26 0.05
N ILE A 392 20.20 -14.07 1.20
CA ILE A 392 20.22 -15.07 2.30
C ILE A 392 19.59 -16.39 1.82
N ILE A 393 18.41 -16.31 1.17
CA ILE A 393 17.67 -17.49 0.72
C ILE A 393 18.38 -18.16 -0.44
N GLY A 394 18.82 -17.38 -1.41
CA GLY A 394 19.30 -17.82 -2.72
C GLY A 394 20.78 -18.23 -2.79
N GLU A 395 21.54 -18.26 -1.67
CA GLU A 395 22.95 -18.66 -1.65
C GLU A 395 23.12 -20.14 -2.08
N MET A 396 23.87 -20.35 -3.14
CA MET A 396 24.10 -21.69 -3.73
C MET A 396 25.48 -22.30 -3.41
N ASP A 397 26.41 -21.50 -2.89
CA ASP A 397 27.70 -22.03 -2.42
C ASP A 397 27.54 -22.64 -1.03
N VAL A 398 27.85 -23.93 -0.90
CA VAL A 398 27.67 -24.69 0.35
C VAL A 398 28.54 -24.14 1.48
N ASN A 399 29.76 -23.65 1.20
CA ASN A 399 30.64 -23.11 2.24
C ASN A 399 30.14 -21.74 2.73
N LYS A 400 29.71 -20.87 1.82
CA LYS A 400 29.10 -19.61 2.18
C LYS A 400 27.79 -19.82 2.95
N ALA A 401 26.96 -20.78 2.53
CA ALA A 401 25.74 -21.14 3.24
C ALA A 401 26.02 -21.66 4.67
N ARG A 402 27.08 -22.47 4.89
CA ARG A 402 27.48 -22.92 6.21
C ARG A 402 27.90 -21.75 7.12
N GLU A 403 28.67 -20.81 6.59
CA GLU A 403 29.10 -19.66 7.35
C GLU A 403 27.91 -18.69 7.63
N ARG A 404 27.03 -18.47 6.67
CA ARG A 404 25.76 -17.75 6.87
C ARG A 404 24.95 -18.36 8.02
N ASP A 405 24.74 -19.68 8.00
CA ASP A 405 23.96 -20.39 9.01
C ASP A 405 24.59 -20.21 10.40
N ARG A 406 25.90 -20.36 10.51
CA ARG A 406 26.65 -20.19 11.76
C ARG A 406 26.44 -18.77 12.34
N ILE A 407 26.54 -17.73 11.51
CA ILE A 407 26.39 -16.34 11.92
C ILE A 407 24.95 -16.08 12.38
N LEU A 408 23.97 -16.43 11.54
CA LEU A 408 22.55 -16.15 11.82
C LEU A 408 22.04 -16.93 13.04
N GLU A 409 22.45 -18.18 13.24
CA GLU A 409 22.14 -18.94 14.45
C GLU A 409 22.72 -18.29 15.70
N GLN A 410 23.96 -17.85 15.64
CA GLN A 410 24.61 -17.17 16.77
C GLN A 410 23.85 -15.90 17.13
N ASP A 411 23.49 -15.08 16.14
CA ASP A 411 22.73 -13.85 16.36
C ASP A 411 21.32 -14.13 16.92
N LEU A 412 20.66 -15.18 16.43
CA LEU A 412 19.36 -15.60 16.94
C LEU A 412 19.44 -16.06 18.41
N ARG A 413 20.45 -16.88 18.77
CA ARG A 413 20.67 -17.35 20.15
C ARG A 413 21.00 -16.22 21.12
N LEU A 414 21.70 -15.20 20.67
CA LEU A 414 22.11 -14.05 21.48
C LEU A 414 21.07 -12.93 21.51
N GLY A 415 19.91 -13.12 20.84
CA GLY A 415 18.87 -12.11 20.76
C GLY A 415 19.29 -10.83 20.02
N ARG A 416 20.35 -10.91 19.20
CA ARG A 416 20.87 -9.77 18.42
C ARG A 416 20.23 -9.68 17.03
N ALA A 417 19.59 -10.77 16.57
CA ALA A 417 18.89 -10.75 15.29
C ALA A 417 17.61 -9.93 15.37
N GLU A 418 17.39 -9.02 14.42
CA GLU A 418 16.11 -8.36 14.28
C GLU A 418 15.07 -9.37 13.81
N THR A 419 13.99 -9.50 14.57
CA THR A 419 12.95 -10.51 14.36
C THR A 419 11.57 -9.94 14.08
N ILE A 420 11.37 -8.62 14.23
CA ILE A 420 10.11 -7.95 13.94
C ILE A 420 10.14 -7.43 12.50
N ARG A 421 9.28 -8.02 11.64
CA ARG A 421 9.25 -7.71 10.20
C ARG A 421 9.00 -6.24 9.90
N GLN A 422 8.13 -5.58 10.67
CA GLN A 422 7.75 -4.18 10.47
C GLN A 422 8.94 -3.21 10.57
N ARG A 423 9.99 -3.57 11.29
CA ARG A 423 11.21 -2.75 11.42
C ARG A 423 12.05 -2.65 10.15
N PHE A 424 11.75 -3.47 9.14
CA PHE A 424 12.35 -3.38 7.80
C PHE A 424 11.56 -2.50 6.83
N ILE A 425 10.48 -1.87 7.32
CA ILE A 425 9.69 -0.90 6.57
C ILE A 425 9.98 0.47 7.19
N PRO A 426 10.80 1.31 6.55
CA PRO A 426 11.18 2.60 7.11
C PRO A 426 10.01 3.59 7.11
N GLY A 427 10.14 4.67 7.87
CA GLY A 427 9.37 5.89 7.65
C GLY A 427 9.82 6.64 6.39
N LEU A 428 9.30 7.84 6.20
CA LEU A 428 9.80 8.76 5.18
C LEU A 428 11.07 9.44 5.71
N GLU A 429 12.10 9.54 4.87
CA GLU A 429 13.40 10.09 5.25
C GLU A 429 13.73 11.42 4.56
N SER A 430 12.81 11.95 3.77
CA SER A 430 12.95 13.22 3.04
C SER A 430 11.59 13.69 2.53
N GLY A 431 11.44 14.98 2.20
CA GLY A 431 10.22 15.58 1.66
C GLY A 431 9.55 16.55 2.64
N LEU A 432 8.22 16.63 2.63
CA LEU A 432 7.44 17.56 3.46
C LEU A 432 7.38 17.09 4.92
N MET A 433 8.41 17.42 5.70
CA MET A 433 8.54 17.10 7.13
C MET A 433 9.36 18.17 7.83
N ALA A 434 9.11 18.37 9.12
CA ALA A 434 9.83 19.33 9.94
C ALA A 434 11.32 18.98 10.02
N GLN A 435 12.15 20.00 9.89
CA GLN A 435 13.62 19.90 9.91
C GLN A 435 14.20 20.65 11.10
N LYS A 436 15.36 20.21 11.54
CA LYS A 436 16.22 20.96 12.46
C LYS A 436 16.92 22.09 11.70
N PRO A 437 17.48 23.08 12.40
CA PRO A 437 18.23 24.18 11.76
C PRO A 437 19.41 23.73 10.89
N ASN A 438 19.92 22.52 11.09
CA ASN A 438 21.00 21.93 10.30
C ASN A 438 20.52 21.18 9.03
N GLY A 439 19.21 21.21 8.73
CA GLY A 439 18.62 20.54 7.59
C GLY A 439 18.28 19.04 7.79
N GLU A 440 18.67 18.45 8.94
CA GLU A 440 18.25 17.09 9.26
C GLU A 440 16.78 17.06 9.65
N LEU A 441 16.11 15.92 9.45
CA LEU A 441 14.74 15.73 9.94
C LEU A 441 14.69 15.89 11.47
N GLN A 442 13.61 16.49 11.95
CA GLN A 442 13.29 16.47 13.37
C GLN A 442 13.11 15.03 13.85
N THR A 443 13.53 14.74 15.07
CA THR A 443 13.35 13.40 15.66
C THR A 443 11.87 13.01 15.65
N GLY A 444 11.55 11.84 15.09
CA GLY A 444 10.20 11.31 14.92
C GLY A 444 9.46 11.85 13.69
N ALA A 445 9.94 12.89 13.01
CA ALA A 445 9.36 13.32 11.73
C ALA A 445 9.61 12.24 10.66
N GLY A 446 8.60 11.99 9.83
CA GLY A 446 8.62 10.94 8.82
C GLY A 446 8.23 9.55 9.32
N GLU A 447 8.07 9.35 10.64
CA GLU A 447 7.50 8.10 11.14
C GLU A 447 6.02 7.98 10.77
N LEU A 448 5.55 6.74 10.58
CA LEU A 448 4.13 6.49 10.42
C LEU A 448 3.44 6.68 11.79
N PHE A 449 2.55 7.67 11.87
CA PHE A 449 1.87 8.02 13.11
C PHE A 449 0.98 6.88 13.58
N ILE A 450 0.99 6.60 14.87
CA ILE A 450 0.17 5.54 15.48
C ILE A 450 -1.33 5.85 15.35
N GLN A 451 -2.16 4.81 15.41
CA GLN A 451 -3.62 4.89 15.35
C GLN A 451 -4.24 4.22 16.58
N PRO A 452 -4.37 4.94 17.71
CA PRO A 452 -5.00 4.41 18.91
C PRO A 452 -6.51 4.19 18.71
N TRP A 453 -7.07 3.29 19.51
CA TRP A 453 -8.50 3.21 19.72
C TRP A 453 -8.92 4.29 20.69
N VAL A 454 -9.90 5.10 20.29
CA VAL A 454 -10.37 6.27 21.06
C VAL A 454 -11.91 6.30 21.10
N ARG A 455 -12.46 6.97 22.10
CA ARG A 455 -13.90 7.28 22.20
C ARG A 455 -14.15 8.67 22.73
N GLN A 456 -15.31 9.21 22.44
CA GLN A 456 -15.80 10.46 23.02
C GLN A 456 -16.82 10.15 24.12
N GLY A 457 -16.58 10.57 25.34
CA GLY A 457 -17.46 10.31 26.49
C GLY A 457 -17.71 8.80 26.72
N GLN A 458 -18.98 8.41 26.75
CA GLN A 458 -19.43 7.01 26.87
C GLN A 458 -19.77 6.35 25.52
N GLY A 459 -19.31 6.96 24.41
CA GLY A 459 -19.55 6.44 23.07
C GLY A 459 -18.80 5.16 22.74
N GLU A 460 -18.96 4.69 21.51
CA GLU A 460 -18.26 3.52 21.00
C GLU A 460 -16.77 3.81 20.76
N TRP A 461 -15.96 2.75 20.77
CA TRP A 461 -14.55 2.82 20.43
C TRP A 461 -14.36 2.84 18.92
N HIS A 462 -13.63 3.83 18.43
CA HIS A 462 -13.25 3.99 17.04
C HIS A 462 -11.72 4.06 16.90
N ARG A 463 -11.21 3.74 15.74
CA ARG A 463 -9.83 4.09 15.41
C ARG A 463 -9.74 5.61 15.21
N LEU A 464 -8.65 6.23 15.62
CA LEU A 464 -8.50 7.70 15.57
C LEU A 464 -8.77 8.26 14.16
N ASP A 465 -8.32 7.58 13.12
CA ASP A 465 -8.49 8.04 11.74
C ASP A 465 -9.94 8.06 11.26
N ASP A 466 -10.82 7.20 11.81
CA ASP A 466 -12.26 7.20 11.50
C ASP A 466 -12.92 8.53 11.92
N LEU A 467 -12.36 9.17 12.96
CA LEU A 467 -12.87 10.42 13.52
C LEU A 467 -12.17 11.66 12.96
N THR A 468 -10.91 11.54 12.52
CA THR A 468 -10.12 12.68 12.02
C THR A 468 -10.15 12.83 10.50
N GLY A 469 -10.30 11.73 9.77
CA GLY A 469 -10.31 11.72 8.31
C GLY A 469 -8.93 11.95 7.66
N PRO A 470 -8.90 12.06 6.32
CA PRO A 470 -7.67 12.19 5.54
C PRO A 470 -7.23 13.66 5.39
N ARG A 471 -6.83 14.29 6.48
CA ARG A 471 -6.39 15.68 6.56
C ARG A 471 -5.18 15.83 7.47
N PHE A 472 -4.60 17.02 7.53
CA PHE A 472 -3.65 17.35 8.60
C PHE A 472 -4.34 17.29 9.95
N VAL A 473 -3.70 16.64 10.95
CA VAL A 473 -4.26 16.51 12.29
C VAL A 473 -3.23 16.95 13.31
N VAL A 474 -3.61 17.91 14.14
CA VAL A 474 -2.88 18.27 15.35
C VAL A 474 -3.45 17.47 16.50
N VAL A 475 -2.70 16.50 17.00
CA VAL A 475 -3.08 15.70 18.16
C VAL A 475 -2.31 16.19 19.38
N ALA A 476 -3.02 16.65 20.40
CA ALA A 476 -2.43 17.14 21.64
C ALA A 476 -2.83 16.29 22.85
N SER A 477 -2.00 16.30 23.89
CA SER A 477 -2.24 15.61 25.17
C SER A 477 -2.92 16.47 26.21
N SER A 478 -2.91 17.81 26.05
CA SER A 478 -3.54 18.75 26.98
C SER A 478 -4.27 19.87 26.27
N LEU A 479 -5.37 20.34 26.87
CA LEU A 479 -6.13 21.47 26.36
C LEU A 479 -5.30 22.76 26.41
N ASP A 480 -4.46 22.95 27.43
CA ASP A 480 -3.61 24.12 27.56
C ASP A 480 -2.68 24.33 26.37
N THR A 481 -2.19 23.23 25.77
CA THR A 481 -1.34 23.30 24.57
C THR A 481 -2.09 23.90 23.39
N LEU A 482 -3.36 23.52 23.18
CA LEU A 482 -4.17 24.00 22.07
C LEU A 482 -4.72 25.41 22.33
N SER A 483 -5.13 25.70 23.56
CA SER A 483 -5.62 27.02 23.98
C SER A 483 -4.54 28.10 23.95
N ALA A 484 -3.27 27.74 24.04
CA ALA A 484 -2.15 28.66 23.92
C ALA A 484 -1.79 29.03 22.46
N LEU A 485 -2.46 28.42 21.46
CA LEU A 485 -2.31 28.82 20.06
C LEU A 485 -2.98 30.17 19.82
N ASP A 486 -2.24 31.11 19.26
CA ASP A 486 -2.76 32.41 18.86
C ASP A 486 -3.71 32.30 17.64
N PRO A 487 -4.46 33.37 17.32
CA PRO A 487 -5.37 33.40 16.18
C PRO A 487 -4.66 33.09 14.84
N ASP A 488 -3.39 33.45 14.67
CA ASP A 488 -2.63 33.20 13.46
C ASP A 488 -2.38 31.68 13.28
N ALA A 489 -1.96 30.99 14.35
CA ALA A 489 -1.78 29.55 14.32
C ALA A 489 -3.10 28.79 14.05
N GLN A 490 -4.22 29.27 14.61
CA GLN A 490 -5.55 28.73 14.36
C GLN A 490 -5.97 28.94 12.88
N ALA A 491 -5.68 30.12 12.33
CA ALA A 491 -5.96 30.42 10.91
C ALA A 491 -5.13 29.52 9.96
N ILE A 492 -3.88 29.19 10.33
CA ILE A 492 -3.06 28.24 9.55
C ILE A 492 -3.71 26.86 9.51
N ILE A 493 -4.16 26.34 10.67
CA ILE A 493 -4.82 25.04 10.73
C ILE A 493 -6.05 25.01 9.81
N GLN A 494 -6.85 26.06 9.82
CA GLN A 494 -8.01 26.19 8.92
C GLN A 494 -7.59 26.26 7.44
N ALA A 495 -6.55 27.04 7.13
CA ALA A 495 -6.07 27.23 5.76
C ALA A 495 -5.55 25.93 5.12
N ILE A 496 -4.97 25.00 5.91
CA ILE A 496 -4.50 23.71 5.43
C ILE A 496 -5.57 22.60 5.53
N ASP A 497 -6.83 22.95 5.78
CA ASP A 497 -7.93 21.99 6.07
C ASP A 497 -7.58 21.05 7.24
N GLY A 498 -6.88 21.57 8.24
CA GLY A 498 -6.41 20.83 9.38
C GLY A 498 -7.47 20.64 10.48
N ARG A 499 -7.24 19.72 11.38
CA ARG A 499 -8.11 19.44 12.52
C ARG A 499 -7.28 19.29 13.81
N CYS A 500 -7.72 19.95 14.88
CA CYS A 500 -7.19 19.70 16.22
C CYS A 500 -8.03 18.64 16.94
N VAL A 501 -7.37 17.77 17.68
CA VAL A 501 -8.00 16.80 18.58
C VAL A 501 -7.20 16.69 19.87
N LEU A 502 -7.89 16.50 20.97
CA LEU A 502 -7.29 16.20 22.27
C LEU A 502 -7.47 14.71 22.56
N VAL A 503 -6.40 13.99 22.86
CA VAL A 503 -6.45 12.59 23.26
C VAL A 503 -5.81 12.42 24.63
N GLN A 504 -6.55 11.84 25.57
CA GLN A 504 -6.13 11.67 26.96
C GLN A 504 -6.21 10.21 27.39
N ALA A 505 -5.30 9.81 28.31
CA ALA A 505 -5.38 8.52 28.97
C ALA A 505 -6.46 8.53 30.07
N GLY A 506 -7.30 7.47 30.10
CA GLY A 506 -8.31 7.28 31.14
C GLY A 506 -9.59 8.10 30.96
N THR A 507 -10.56 7.89 31.85
CA THR A 507 -11.87 8.56 31.79
C THR A 507 -11.69 10.08 31.91
N ALA A 508 -11.95 10.78 30.82
CA ALA A 508 -12.09 12.23 30.86
C ALA A 508 -13.19 12.58 31.87
N SER A 509 -12.79 13.06 33.03
CA SER A 509 -13.73 13.49 34.07
C SER A 509 -14.57 14.66 33.57
N GLY A 510 -15.76 14.36 33.09
CA GLY A 510 -16.95 15.21 33.21
C GLY A 510 -16.98 16.59 32.55
N HIS A 511 -16.11 16.94 31.61
CA HIS A 511 -16.27 18.15 30.82
C HIS A 511 -16.93 17.83 29.46
N GLU A 512 -18.26 17.78 29.47
CA GLU A 512 -19.04 17.98 28.24
C GLU A 512 -18.78 19.41 27.75
N SER A 513 -17.89 19.54 26.78
CA SER A 513 -17.68 20.81 26.07
C SER A 513 -18.94 21.10 25.23
N ARG A 514 -19.68 22.15 25.61
CA ARG A 514 -20.95 22.57 24.99
C ARG A 514 -20.82 23.70 23.96
N ASP A 515 -19.60 24.11 23.62
CA ASP A 515 -19.40 25.20 22.66
C ASP A 515 -19.09 24.67 21.26
N ALA A 516 -19.73 25.21 20.24
CA ALA A 516 -19.64 24.81 18.85
C ALA A 516 -18.24 24.96 18.20
N ASP A 517 -17.31 25.64 18.89
CA ASP A 517 -15.92 25.84 18.49
C ASP A 517 -14.93 24.87 19.18
N CYS A 518 -15.43 23.83 19.85
CA CYS A 518 -14.59 23.02 20.73
C CYS A 518 -13.86 21.90 20.00
N THR A 519 -12.56 21.86 20.22
CA THR A 519 -11.69 20.72 19.90
C THR A 519 -12.26 19.42 20.47
N PRO A 520 -12.48 18.38 19.65
CA PRO A 520 -12.98 17.09 20.15
C PRO A 520 -12.01 16.49 21.17
N ILE A 521 -12.55 16.00 22.28
CA ILE A 521 -11.79 15.34 23.35
C ILE A 521 -12.09 13.85 23.30
N PHE A 522 -11.05 13.05 23.18
CA PHE A 522 -11.14 11.59 23.11
C PHE A 522 -10.41 10.96 24.29
N GLU A 523 -10.98 9.89 24.81
CA GLU A 523 -10.33 8.94 25.72
C GLU A 523 -9.60 7.88 24.91
N GLU A 524 -8.34 7.59 25.23
CA GLU A 524 -7.55 6.53 24.65
C GLU A 524 -7.74 5.21 25.42
N ARG A 525 -7.88 4.06 24.68
CA ARG A 525 -8.13 2.75 25.28
C ARG A 525 -6.86 2.09 25.85
N ASP A 526 -5.78 2.07 25.07
CA ASP A 526 -4.63 1.20 25.31
C ASP A 526 -3.37 1.98 25.76
N GLY A 527 -3.44 3.30 25.88
CA GLY A 527 -2.32 4.17 26.31
C GLY A 527 -1.19 4.27 25.28
N LEU A 528 -1.42 3.89 24.02
CA LEU A 528 -0.40 3.90 22.96
C LEU A 528 0.10 5.31 22.65
N LEU A 529 -0.82 6.26 22.48
CA LEU A 529 -0.46 7.64 22.17
C LEU A 529 0.23 8.32 23.37
N THR A 530 -0.28 8.09 24.57
CA THR A 530 0.32 8.60 25.80
C THR A 530 1.77 8.14 25.94
N GLN A 531 2.04 6.85 25.69
CA GLN A 531 3.40 6.29 25.74
C GLN A 531 4.27 6.83 24.59
N TRP A 532 3.70 6.95 23.38
CA TRP A 532 4.41 7.48 22.22
C TRP A 532 4.82 8.95 22.43
N LEU A 533 3.90 9.82 22.89
CA LEU A 533 4.21 11.21 23.21
C LEU A 533 5.26 11.32 24.32
N ALA A 534 5.17 10.49 25.36
CA ALA A 534 6.15 10.47 26.43
C ALA A 534 7.55 10.06 25.95
N ALA A 535 7.66 9.10 25.03
CA ALA A 535 8.93 8.68 24.46
C ALA A 535 9.65 9.81 23.69
N TYR A 536 8.88 10.74 23.10
CA TYR A 536 9.40 11.93 22.42
C TYR A 536 9.45 13.18 23.30
N HIS A 537 9.10 13.10 24.57
CA HIS A 537 8.90 14.28 25.46
C HIS A 537 7.99 15.33 24.81
N ALA A 538 6.94 14.87 24.13
CA ALA A 538 6.06 15.68 23.31
C ALA A 538 4.75 16.02 24.02
N VAL A 539 4.20 17.20 23.70
CA VAL A 539 2.85 17.62 24.11
C VAL A 539 1.86 17.60 22.94
N ALA A 540 2.37 17.63 21.71
CA ALA A 540 1.55 17.55 20.50
C ALA A 540 2.35 16.99 19.32
N VAL A 541 1.61 16.52 18.31
CA VAL A 541 2.14 16.06 17.03
C VAL A 541 1.28 16.59 15.89
N ILE A 542 1.90 16.91 14.76
CA ILE A 542 1.21 17.20 13.49
C ILE A 542 1.36 15.98 12.60
N ALA A 543 0.25 15.30 12.31
CA ALA A 543 0.19 14.19 11.36
C ALA A 543 -0.33 14.69 10.00
N ARG A 544 0.28 14.22 8.92
CA ARG A 544 -0.08 14.51 7.53
C ARG A 544 -1.36 13.74 7.11
N PRO A 545 -1.99 14.08 5.97
CA PRO A 545 -3.14 13.34 5.46
C PRO A 545 -2.85 11.86 5.19
N ASP A 546 -1.64 11.49 4.76
CA ASP A 546 -1.16 10.10 4.56
C ASP A 546 -0.65 9.46 5.85
N LYS A 547 -0.89 10.09 7.00
CA LYS A 547 -0.63 9.59 8.35
C LYS A 547 0.85 9.52 8.75
N TYR A 548 1.75 10.08 7.97
CA TYR A 548 3.13 10.28 8.43
C TYR A 548 3.23 11.51 9.31
N VAL A 549 4.12 11.47 10.28
CA VAL A 549 4.39 12.58 11.19
C VAL A 549 5.09 13.71 10.42
N TYR A 550 4.47 14.89 10.39
CA TYR A 550 5.14 16.09 9.91
C TYR A 550 6.17 16.58 10.92
N GLY A 551 5.78 16.76 12.18
CA GLY A 551 6.64 17.22 13.25
C GLY A 551 6.02 17.00 14.62
N ILE A 552 6.88 17.05 15.66
CA ILE A 552 6.54 16.76 17.05
C ILE A 552 6.87 17.99 17.92
N ALA A 553 5.89 18.48 18.66
CA ALA A 553 6.02 19.68 19.49
C ALA A 553 6.22 19.34 20.97
N GLN A 554 7.21 19.95 21.61
CA GLN A 554 7.52 19.80 23.04
C GLN A 554 6.82 20.84 23.92
N ASN A 555 6.24 21.88 23.33
CA ASN A 555 5.42 22.91 23.97
C ASN A 555 4.59 23.66 22.92
N ALA A 556 3.67 24.52 23.36
CA ALA A 556 2.78 25.29 22.51
C ALA A 556 3.52 26.25 21.55
N HIS A 557 4.62 26.86 22.00
CA HIS A 557 5.44 27.73 21.15
C HIS A 557 6.06 26.94 19.98
N HIS A 558 6.60 25.76 20.27
CA HIS A 558 7.15 24.88 19.25
C HIS A 558 6.08 24.39 18.27
N LEU A 559 4.86 24.08 18.77
CA LEU A 559 3.71 23.72 17.89
C LEU A 559 3.39 24.86 16.92
N ARG A 560 3.36 26.11 17.42
CA ARG A 560 3.13 27.28 16.57
C ARG A 560 4.22 27.43 15.50
N GLN A 561 5.49 27.23 15.83
CA GLN A 561 6.59 27.27 14.86
C GLN A 561 6.41 26.22 13.77
N LEU A 562 6.10 24.98 14.14
CA LEU A 562 5.85 23.89 13.18
C LEU A 562 4.68 24.19 12.24
N LEU A 563 3.63 24.84 12.72
CA LEU A 563 2.50 25.26 11.87
C LEU A 563 2.90 26.33 10.86
N LEU A 564 3.71 27.31 11.26
CA LEU A 564 4.25 28.33 10.36
C LEU A 564 5.18 27.73 9.29
N GLU A 565 6.07 26.84 9.70
CA GLU A 565 6.97 26.11 8.79
C GLU A 565 6.17 25.27 7.80
N LEU A 566 5.14 24.56 8.25
CA LEU A 566 4.25 23.75 7.39
C LEU A 566 3.52 24.64 6.38
N GLN A 567 2.95 25.77 6.80
CA GLN A 567 2.27 26.70 5.90
C GLN A 567 3.24 27.23 4.84
N THR A 568 4.43 27.67 5.24
CA THR A 568 5.46 28.14 4.32
C THR A 568 5.83 27.06 3.29
N ALA A 569 6.08 25.84 3.76
CA ALA A 569 6.44 24.71 2.89
C ALA A 569 5.32 24.29 1.91
N LEU A 570 4.05 24.55 2.24
CA LEU A 570 2.94 24.28 1.33
C LEU A 570 2.73 25.39 0.28
N ILE A 571 3.04 26.64 0.61
CA ILE A 571 2.77 27.81 -0.24
C ILE A 571 4.01 28.23 -1.04
N GLU A 572 5.21 28.19 -0.46
CA GLU A 572 6.45 28.62 -1.09
C GLU A 572 7.11 27.47 -1.88
N PRO A 573 7.77 27.74 -3.02
CA PRO A 573 8.53 26.73 -3.73
C PRO A 573 9.67 26.21 -2.84
N ALA A 574 9.83 24.89 -2.78
CA ALA A 574 10.96 24.27 -2.08
C ALA A 574 12.26 24.90 -2.62
N VAL A 575 13.05 25.51 -1.75
CA VAL A 575 14.40 25.94 -2.07
C VAL A 575 15.16 24.70 -2.55
N GLN A 576 15.62 24.72 -3.79
CA GLN A 576 16.41 23.63 -4.39
C GLN A 576 17.66 23.41 -3.51
N GLY A 577 17.59 22.43 -2.61
CA GLY A 577 18.76 21.85 -1.99
C GLY A 577 19.50 21.03 -3.05
N ASP A 578 20.71 21.42 -3.32
CA ASP A 578 21.79 20.78 -4.09
C ASP A 578 21.36 19.64 -5.03
N ARG A 579 21.40 19.94 -6.31
CA ARG A 579 21.66 18.93 -7.34
C ARG A 579 23.02 18.33 -7.00
N ASP A 580 23.03 17.11 -6.48
CA ASP A 580 24.24 16.33 -6.28
C ASP A 580 25.08 16.38 -7.56
N GLU A 581 26.23 17.04 -7.45
CA GLU A 581 27.35 16.88 -8.35
C GLU A 581 27.77 15.40 -8.28
N HIS A 582 27.38 14.64 -9.29
CA HIS A 582 28.04 13.39 -9.61
C HIS A 582 28.50 13.45 -11.06
N GLY A 583 29.81 13.81 -11.15
CA GLY A 583 30.66 13.46 -12.28
C GLY A 583 30.95 11.94 -12.27
#